data_85969e6ddd9d2664084c9b54c5786f51
#
_entry.id   85969e6ddd9d2664084c9b54c5786f51
#
_cell.length_a   1.000
_cell.length_b   1.000
_cell.length_c   1.000
_cell.angle_alpha   90.00
_cell.angle_beta   90.00
_cell.angle_gamma   90.00
#
_symmetry.space_group_name_H-M   'P 1'
#
loop_
_entity.id
_entity.type
_entity.pdbx_description
1 polymer ?
#
loop_
_entity_poly.entity_id
_entity_poly.type
_entity_poly.pdbx_seq_one_letter_code
_entity_poly.pdbx_strand_id
1 'polypeptide(L)'
;MKSIRWAVVRDSILLLGILTFSLPLKTPAIQSFLESVLQISFPIQLSTYTLFLPMWLGITILIHLLRIPEVWRQLKIPLLLMAMLFVWMWVGAWFSEWRGHSLKHAGRYTIHLLVFLTLLLLVNHQSIRSMTTVLLGWFLVVSGLTVAEQLFADWQLQSWLTSIGLGLELHAHVSSNGLSSMFENQNPYGIVSVGLLGISLFGVLQRQWILGISGALASVWGIVLSGSRNAVLVLIIYALFMLFVQFGRAASRSKHYWKIFFGISVLLIGGTVITSVFNPRVLMKSQQTWEKLQLVEEFTQLEEIDPRFALYRMAIEYGLQHPSLFGVGVKSFGYTVSEEASGPMASVIQNANETWNAHNALLTIWVEMGWVGLFLALGFLTSWFWKCRRADLWLIASVLTLCLGQILDYFIWQITFMTVQSLIFVLMAASLNYGSIKEQ
;
A
#
# COMPACT_ATOMS: atom_id res chain seq x y z
N MET A 1 -13.39 28.50 18.27
CA MET A 1 -11.98 28.10 18.24
C MET A 1 -11.63 26.90 19.15
N LYS A 2 -12.05 26.84 20.43
CA LYS A 2 -11.76 25.69 21.33
C LYS A 2 -12.34 24.37 20.80
N SER A 3 -13.59 24.34 20.31
CA SER A 3 -14.25 23.15 19.78
C SER A 3 -13.56 22.55 18.55
N ILE A 4 -13.04 23.38 17.65
CA ILE A 4 -12.30 22.93 16.45
C ILE A 4 -10.98 22.27 16.85
N ARG A 5 -10.26 22.81 17.84
CA ARG A 5 -9.00 22.21 18.30
C ARG A 5 -9.23 20.82 18.90
N TRP A 6 -10.28 20.63 19.70
CA TRP A 6 -10.61 19.32 20.25
C TRP A 6 -11.00 18.29 19.18
N ALA A 7 -11.76 18.68 18.16
CA ALA A 7 -12.09 17.81 17.05
C ALA A 7 -10.84 17.32 16.31
N VAL A 8 -9.89 18.23 16.02
CA VAL A 8 -8.62 17.87 15.36
C VAL A 8 -7.78 16.93 16.22
N VAL A 9 -7.68 17.15 17.53
CA VAL A 9 -6.94 16.26 18.44
C VAL A 9 -7.59 14.88 18.48
N ARG A 10 -8.91 14.79 18.66
CA ARG A 10 -9.67 13.55 18.64
C ARG A 10 -9.40 12.77 17.34
N ASP A 11 -9.57 13.44 16.19
CA ASP A 11 -9.43 12.82 14.87
C ASP A 11 -7.98 12.35 14.62
N SER A 12 -7.00 13.07 15.16
CA SER A 12 -5.58 12.66 15.12
C SER A 12 -5.33 11.38 15.94
N ILE A 13 -5.93 11.26 17.13
CA ILE A 13 -5.85 10.07 17.97
C ILE A 13 -6.52 8.88 17.27
N LEU A 14 -7.70 9.10 16.67
CA LEU A 14 -8.40 8.05 15.92
C LEU A 14 -7.58 7.56 14.74
N LEU A 15 -6.95 8.47 13.97
CA LEU A 15 -6.06 8.10 12.87
C LEU A 15 -4.83 7.32 13.35
N LEU A 16 -4.18 7.78 14.42
CA LEU A 16 -3.03 7.09 14.98
C LEU A 16 -3.39 5.67 15.40
N GLY A 17 -4.57 5.47 16.00
CA GLY A 17 -5.08 4.14 16.34
C GLY A 17 -5.29 3.26 15.10
N ILE A 18 -5.87 3.78 14.01
CA ILE A 18 -6.04 3.04 12.76
C ILE A 18 -4.68 2.60 12.21
N LEU A 19 -3.71 3.51 12.13
CA LEU A 19 -2.37 3.22 11.62
C LEU A 19 -1.66 2.17 12.50
N THR A 20 -1.73 2.32 13.82
CA THR A 20 -1.05 1.41 14.77
C THR A 20 -1.69 0.02 14.79
N PHE A 21 -3.04 -0.06 14.82
CA PHE A 21 -3.73 -1.35 14.84
C PHE A 21 -3.75 -2.06 13.48
N SER A 22 -3.38 -1.38 12.39
CA SER A 22 -3.15 -2.02 11.10
C SER A 22 -1.80 -2.75 11.02
N LEU A 23 -0.90 -2.55 11.99
CA LEU A 23 0.35 -3.31 12.07
C LEU A 23 0.06 -4.78 12.42
N PRO A 24 0.75 -5.74 11.81
CA PRO A 24 0.53 -7.17 12.05
C PRO A 24 1.20 -7.63 13.36
N LEU A 25 0.81 -7.02 14.48
CA LEU A 25 1.35 -7.36 15.79
C LEU A 25 0.60 -8.58 16.35
N LYS A 26 1.30 -9.65 16.67
CA LYS A 26 0.74 -10.81 17.38
C LYS A 26 0.52 -10.46 18.86
N THR A 27 -0.56 -10.95 19.44
CA THR A 27 -0.95 -10.68 20.83
C THR A 27 -1.16 -11.98 21.61
N PRO A 28 -0.10 -12.80 21.78
CA PRO A 28 -0.23 -14.13 22.41
C PRO A 28 -0.78 -14.06 23.83
N ALA A 29 -0.37 -13.07 24.64
CA ALA A 29 -0.84 -12.90 26.01
C ALA A 29 -2.35 -12.58 26.06
N ILE A 30 -2.84 -11.73 25.15
CA ILE A 30 -4.25 -11.40 25.04
C ILE A 30 -5.05 -12.61 24.55
N GLN A 31 -4.52 -13.34 23.58
CA GLN A 31 -5.13 -14.57 23.09
C GLN A 31 -5.28 -15.59 24.23
N SER A 32 -4.21 -15.88 24.97
CA SER A 32 -4.25 -16.82 26.10
C SER A 32 -5.23 -16.38 27.19
N PHE A 33 -5.29 -15.08 27.48
CA PHE A 33 -6.28 -14.53 28.42
C PHE A 33 -7.70 -14.75 27.92
N LEU A 34 -8.00 -14.41 26.66
CA LEU A 34 -9.32 -14.61 26.08
C LEU A 34 -9.71 -16.09 26.01
N GLU A 35 -8.79 -16.98 25.65
CA GLU A 35 -9.00 -18.42 25.65
C GLU A 35 -9.33 -18.95 27.06
N SER A 36 -8.66 -18.43 28.09
CA SER A 36 -8.92 -18.81 29.48
C SER A 36 -10.27 -18.32 30.00
N VAL A 37 -10.70 -17.10 29.62
CA VAL A 37 -11.95 -16.49 30.05
C VAL A 37 -13.14 -17.08 29.28
N LEU A 38 -13.01 -17.24 27.96
CA LEU A 38 -14.11 -17.71 27.10
C LEU A 38 -14.19 -19.23 27.00
N GLN A 39 -13.18 -19.96 27.52
CA GLN A 39 -13.03 -21.42 27.39
C GLN A 39 -13.13 -21.93 25.94
N ILE A 40 -12.66 -21.12 25.01
CA ILE A 40 -12.66 -21.38 23.56
C ILE A 40 -11.22 -21.29 23.08
N SER A 41 -10.74 -22.31 22.38
CA SER A 41 -9.47 -22.22 21.66
C SER A 41 -9.68 -21.51 20.33
N PHE A 42 -8.92 -20.46 20.08
CA PHE A 42 -8.95 -19.76 18.80
C PHE A 42 -8.11 -20.54 17.77
N PRO A 43 -8.70 -20.98 16.65
CA PRO A 43 -7.97 -21.72 15.61
C PRO A 43 -6.99 -20.84 14.83
N ILE A 44 -6.97 -19.54 15.08
CA ILE A 44 -6.15 -18.55 14.40
C ILE A 44 -5.44 -17.69 15.44
N GLN A 45 -4.16 -17.45 15.24
CA GLN A 45 -3.39 -16.54 16.07
C GLN A 45 -3.95 -15.13 16.00
N LEU A 46 -4.40 -14.60 17.13
CA LEU A 46 -4.95 -13.24 17.20
C LEU A 46 -3.85 -12.20 16.99
N SER A 47 -4.15 -11.21 16.19
CA SER A 47 -3.30 -10.06 15.93
C SER A 47 -4.05 -8.76 16.18
N THR A 48 -3.33 -7.66 16.31
CA THR A 48 -3.93 -6.34 16.55
C THR A 48 -4.97 -5.97 15.50
N TYR A 49 -4.72 -6.30 14.22
CA TYR A 49 -5.66 -5.97 13.15
C TYR A 49 -6.93 -6.84 13.15
N THR A 50 -6.90 -8.05 13.70
CA THR A 50 -8.10 -8.89 13.77
C THR A 50 -8.98 -8.56 14.97
N LEU A 51 -8.40 -8.09 16.06
CA LEU A 51 -9.11 -7.86 17.31
C LEU A 51 -9.43 -6.37 17.53
N PHE A 52 -8.42 -5.51 17.48
CA PHE A 52 -8.56 -4.10 17.87
C PHE A 52 -8.98 -3.20 16.72
N LEU A 53 -8.50 -3.47 15.49
CA LEU A 53 -8.79 -2.60 14.36
C LEU A 53 -10.29 -2.52 14.06
N PRO A 54 -11.07 -3.63 13.96
CA PRO A 54 -12.52 -3.53 13.71
C PRO A 54 -13.27 -2.74 14.79
N MET A 55 -12.92 -2.93 16.06
CA MET A 55 -13.50 -2.18 17.16
C MET A 55 -13.21 -0.68 17.03
N TRP A 56 -11.94 -0.32 16.72
CA TRP A 56 -11.51 1.06 16.55
C TRP A 56 -12.17 1.74 15.36
N LEU A 57 -12.33 0.99 14.26
CA LEU A 57 -13.09 1.46 13.08
C LEU A 57 -14.55 1.72 13.43
N GLY A 58 -15.20 0.80 14.17
CA GLY A 58 -16.57 0.95 14.63
C GLY A 58 -16.76 2.22 15.46
N ILE A 59 -15.89 2.47 16.43
CA ILE A 59 -15.91 3.70 17.25
C ILE A 59 -15.75 4.95 16.36
N THR A 60 -14.81 4.91 15.42
CA THR A 60 -14.55 6.06 14.53
C THR A 60 -15.74 6.33 13.62
N ILE A 61 -16.38 5.30 13.06
CA ILE A 61 -17.59 5.43 12.24
C ILE A 61 -18.73 6.05 13.05
N LEU A 62 -18.98 5.56 14.28
CA LEU A 62 -20.04 6.08 15.16
C LEU A 62 -19.86 7.57 15.45
N ILE A 63 -18.62 7.99 15.74
CA ILE A 63 -18.30 9.42 16.00
C ILE A 63 -18.57 10.29 14.77
N HIS A 64 -18.36 9.76 13.55
CA HIS A 64 -18.45 10.52 12.29
C HIS A 64 -19.68 10.19 11.45
N LEU A 65 -20.68 9.51 12.00
CA LEU A 65 -21.86 9.03 11.27
C LEU A 65 -22.57 10.16 10.49
N LEU A 66 -22.66 11.34 11.09
CA LEU A 66 -23.30 12.51 10.48
C LEU A 66 -22.59 13.04 9.23
N ARG A 67 -21.37 12.61 8.95
CA ARG A 67 -20.62 13.00 7.74
C ARG A 67 -20.90 12.11 6.53
N ILE A 68 -21.59 10.98 6.70
CA ILE A 68 -21.91 10.05 5.61
C ILE A 68 -22.60 10.75 4.44
N PRO A 69 -23.67 11.58 4.67
CA PRO A 69 -24.34 12.25 3.54
C PRO A 69 -23.45 13.23 2.77
N GLU A 70 -22.53 13.89 3.47
CA GLU A 70 -21.58 14.83 2.84
C GLU A 70 -20.59 14.08 1.95
N VAL A 71 -19.93 13.03 2.48
CA VAL A 71 -18.98 12.20 1.75
C VAL A 71 -19.65 11.54 0.54
N TRP A 72 -20.87 11.01 0.73
CA TRP A 72 -21.66 10.43 -0.35
C TRP A 72 -21.93 11.43 -1.47
N ARG A 73 -22.37 12.65 -1.16
CA ARG A 73 -22.67 13.69 -2.14
C ARG A 73 -21.44 14.05 -2.96
N GLN A 74 -20.26 14.11 -2.35
CA GLN A 74 -19.00 14.47 -3.01
C GLN A 74 -18.46 13.33 -3.90
N LEU A 75 -18.54 12.09 -3.45
CA LEU A 75 -17.87 10.93 -4.03
C LEU A 75 -18.83 9.83 -4.50
N LYS A 76 -20.09 10.17 -4.81
CA LYS A 76 -21.17 9.20 -5.12
C LYS A 76 -20.75 8.14 -6.15
N ILE A 77 -20.16 8.54 -7.29
CA ILE A 77 -19.81 7.61 -8.37
C ILE A 77 -18.66 6.67 -7.95
N PRO A 78 -17.51 7.15 -7.46
CA PRO A 78 -16.46 6.27 -6.96
C PRO A 78 -16.95 5.31 -5.87
N LEU A 79 -17.73 5.80 -4.91
CA LEU A 79 -18.26 4.99 -3.81
C LEU A 79 -19.24 3.91 -4.30
N LEU A 80 -20.09 4.24 -5.28
CA LEU A 80 -20.98 3.27 -5.88
C LEU A 80 -20.20 2.15 -6.60
N LEU A 81 -19.20 2.52 -7.44
CA LEU A 81 -18.37 1.54 -8.14
C LEU A 81 -17.58 0.66 -7.15
N MET A 82 -17.07 1.24 -6.08
CA MET A 82 -16.39 0.49 -5.02
C MET A 82 -17.36 -0.47 -4.30
N ALA A 83 -18.58 -0.01 -3.99
CA ALA A 83 -19.60 -0.87 -3.38
C ALA A 83 -20.00 -2.02 -4.31
N MET A 84 -20.17 -1.75 -5.63
CA MET A 84 -20.44 -2.79 -6.63
C MET A 84 -19.26 -3.78 -6.73
N LEU A 85 -18.02 -3.30 -6.75
CA LEU A 85 -16.82 -4.16 -6.77
C LEU A 85 -16.78 -5.06 -5.53
N PHE A 86 -17.14 -4.52 -4.38
CA PHE A 86 -17.18 -5.26 -3.12
C PHE A 86 -18.27 -6.33 -3.11
N VAL A 87 -19.49 -5.99 -3.52
CA VAL A 87 -20.58 -6.97 -3.69
C VAL A 87 -20.17 -8.06 -4.67
N TRP A 88 -19.59 -7.67 -5.81
CA TRP A 88 -19.10 -8.61 -6.81
C TRP A 88 -18.05 -9.57 -6.27
N MET A 89 -17.12 -9.06 -5.48
CA MET A 89 -16.10 -9.88 -4.78
C MET A 89 -16.75 -10.98 -3.92
N TRP A 90 -17.77 -10.64 -3.13
CA TRP A 90 -18.48 -11.62 -2.30
C TRP A 90 -19.28 -12.63 -3.13
N VAL A 91 -19.93 -12.17 -4.21
CA VAL A 91 -20.62 -13.05 -5.13
C VAL A 91 -19.65 -14.02 -5.79
N GLY A 92 -18.51 -13.54 -6.31
CA GLY A 92 -17.46 -14.39 -6.87
C GLY A 92 -16.89 -15.39 -5.85
N ALA A 93 -16.66 -14.95 -4.61
CA ALA A 93 -16.19 -15.83 -3.53
C ALA A 93 -17.21 -16.93 -3.18
N TRP A 94 -18.50 -16.61 -3.24
CA TRP A 94 -19.58 -17.57 -2.98
C TRP A 94 -19.69 -18.66 -4.04
N PHE A 95 -19.49 -18.29 -5.29
CA PHE A 95 -19.56 -19.22 -6.43
C PHE A 95 -18.22 -19.88 -6.78
N SER A 96 -17.13 -19.53 -6.08
CA SER A 96 -15.82 -20.15 -6.27
C SER A 96 -15.83 -21.64 -5.95
N GLU A 97 -15.08 -22.42 -6.70
CA GLU A 97 -14.76 -23.82 -6.36
C GLU A 97 -14.04 -23.91 -5.02
N TRP A 98 -13.20 -22.92 -4.71
CA TRP A 98 -12.48 -22.75 -3.45
C TRP A 98 -13.25 -21.89 -2.44
N ARG A 99 -14.58 -22.09 -2.35
CA ARG A 99 -15.51 -21.23 -1.58
C ARG A 99 -15.02 -20.89 -0.18
N GLY A 100 -14.63 -21.89 0.62
CA GLY A 100 -14.22 -21.66 2.01
C GLY A 100 -13.00 -20.71 2.11
N HIS A 101 -12.02 -20.91 1.24
CA HIS A 101 -10.84 -20.08 1.13
C HIS A 101 -11.18 -18.68 0.65
N SER A 102 -11.93 -18.57 -0.45
CA SER A 102 -12.34 -17.29 -1.03
C SER A 102 -13.19 -16.44 -0.08
N LEU A 103 -14.13 -17.04 0.64
CA LEU A 103 -14.96 -16.31 1.64
C LEU A 103 -14.11 -15.80 2.80
N LYS A 104 -13.15 -16.58 3.29
CA LYS A 104 -12.19 -16.13 4.32
C LYS A 104 -11.43 -14.89 3.87
N HIS A 105 -10.95 -14.85 2.63
CA HIS A 105 -10.21 -13.71 2.09
C HIS A 105 -11.10 -12.53 1.72
N ALA A 106 -12.32 -12.77 1.23
CA ALA A 106 -13.32 -11.73 1.06
C ALA A 106 -13.61 -11.01 2.38
N GLY A 107 -13.71 -11.77 3.49
CA GLY A 107 -13.82 -11.20 4.85
C GLY A 107 -12.64 -10.30 5.22
N ARG A 108 -11.41 -10.70 4.91
CA ARG A 108 -10.21 -9.86 5.15
C ARG A 108 -10.25 -8.56 4.33
N TYR A 109 -10.62 -8.63 3.04
CA TYR A 109 -10.73 -7.44 2.21
C TYR A 109 -11.87 -6.51 2.63
N THR A 110 -12.89 -7.05 3.33
CA THR A 110 -13.91 -6.24 3.98
C THR A 110 -13.30 -5.28 5.00
N ILE A 111 -12.30 -5.72 5.76
CA ILE A 111 -11.60 -4.86 6.71
C ILE A 111 -10.89 -3.71 5.98
N HIS A 112 -10.25 -3.98 4.84
CA HIS A 112 -9.60 -2.93 4.03
C HIS A 112 -10.61 -1.90 3.53
N LEU A 113 -11.78 -2.34 3.08
CA LEU A 113 -12.88 -1.44 2.70
C LEU A 113 -13.36 -0.60 3.89
N LEU A 114 -13.55 -1.22 5.05
CA LEU A 114 -13.95 -0.49 6.27
C LEU A 114 -12.90 0.54 6.68
N VAL A 115 -11.61 0.23 6.58
CA VAL A 115 -10.53 1.20 6.81
C VAL A 115 -10.67 2.38 5.85
N PHE A 116 -10.84 2.13 4.55
CA PHE A 116 -10.98 3.18 3.55
C PHE A 116 -12.20 4.08 3.83
N LEU A 117 -13.37 3.50 4.09
CA LEU A 117 -14.59 4.23 4.38
C LEU A 117 -14.47 5.04 5.69
N THR A 118 -13.84 4.45 6.71
CA THR A 118 -13.60 5.13 7.98
C THR A 118 -12.68 6.33 7.80
N LEU A 119 -11.62 6.19 7.01
CA LEU A 119 -10.71 7.29 6.71
C LEU A 119 -11.40 8.41 5.91
N LEU A 120 -12.32 8.07 4.99
CA LEU A 120 -13.14 9.06 4.29
C LEU A 120 -14.03 9.87 5.23
N LEU A 121 -14.54 9.26 6.28
CA LEU A 121 -15.32 9.95 7.30
C LEU A 121 -14.44 10.78 8.24
N LEU A 122 -13.24 10.30 8.54
CA LEU A 122 -12.32 10.92 9.47
C LEU A 122 -11.63 12.16 8.88
N VAL A 123 -11.11 12.05 7.66
CA VAL A 123 -10.29 13.11 7.03
C VAL A 123 -11.17 14.15 6.33
N ASN A 124 -10.92 15.41 6.59
CA ASN A 124 -11.55 16.55 5.92
C ASN A 124 -10.51 17.63 5.59
N HIS A 125 -10.91 18.66 4.85
CA HIS A 125 -10.02 19.73 4.43
C HIS A 125 -9.41 20.50 5.60
N GLN A 126 -10.11 20.62 6.75
CA GLN A 126 -9.60 21.30 7.94
C GLN A 126 -8.57 20.47 8.69
N SER A 127 -8.69 19.13 8.62
CA SER A 127 -7.79 18.19 9.31
C SER A 127 -6.59 17.73 8.46
N ILE A 128 -6.55 18.07 7.16
CA ILE A 128 -5.54 17.54 6.23
C ILE A 128 -4.10 17.76 6.74
N ARG A 129 -3.81 18.94 7.28
CA ARG A 129 -2.48 19.24 7.84
C ARG A 129 -2.15 18.36 9.04
N SER A 130 -3.11 18.21 9.96
CA SER A 130 -2.94 17.36 11.15
C SER A 130 -2.80 15.89 10.77
N MET A 131 -3.62 15.41 9.82
CA MET A 131 -3.55 14.03 9.34
C MET A 131 -2.22 13.72 8.64
N THR A 132 -1.70 14.67 7.86
CA THR A 132 -0.35 14.58 7.28
C THR A 132 0.72 14.52 8.37
N THR A 133 0.59 15.34 9.42
CA THR A 133 1.49 15.30 10.59
C THR A 133 1.49 13.93 11.26
N VAL A 134 0.30 13.36 11.52
CA VAL A 134 0.16 12.05 12.16
C VAL A 134 0.77 10.95 11.28
N LEU A 135 0.49 10.96 9.98
CA LEU A 135 1.03 9.97 9.04
C LEU A 135 2.56 10.03 8.98
N LEU A 136 3.13 11.22 8.82
CA LEU A 136 4.58 11.40 8.78
C LEU A 136 5.24 11.06 10.12
N GLY A 137 4.64 11.45 11.24
CA GLY A 137 5.12 11.11 12.57
C GLY A 137 5.13 9.60 12.82
N TRP A 138 4.04 8.92 12.46
CA TRP A 138 3.94 7.46 12.53
C TRP A 138 5.01 6.80 11.65
N PHE A 139 5.18 7.27 10.41
CA PHE A 139 6.19 6.73 9.49
C PHE A 139 7.63 6.91 10.02
N LEU A 140 7.92 8.06 10.61
CA LEU A 140 9.23 8.31 11.24
C LEU A 140 9.50 7.34 12.39
N VAL A 141 8.50 7.06 13.22
CA VAL A 141 8.63 6.07 14.31
C VAL A 141 8.87 4.67 13.72
N VAL A 142 8.08 4.23 12.75
CA VAL A 142 8.22 2.92 12.10
C VAL A 142 9.60 2.79 11.44
N SER A 143 10.03 3.81 10.69
CA SER A 143 11.35 3.82 10.05
C SER A 143 12.49 3.86 11.07
N GLY A 144 12.34 4.63 12.15
CA GLY A 144 13.31 4.70 13.25
C GLY A 144 13.48 3.36 13.96
N LEU A 145 12.39 2.66 14.25
CA LEU A 145 12.43 1.31 14.82
C LEU A 145 13.14 0.32 13.88
N THR A 146 12.90 0.40 12.58
CA THR A 146 13.57 -0.44 11.58
C THR A 146 15.08 -0.20 11.54
N VAL A 147 15.50 1.08 11.60
CA VAL A 147 16.92 1.44 11.65
C VAL A 147 17.56 0.99 12.98
N ALA A 148 16.86 1.20 14.09
CA ALA A 148 17.34 0.77 15.39
C ALA A 148 17.56 -0.76 15.44
N GLU A 149 16.64 -1.53 14.92
CA GLU A 149 16.76 -2.98 14.85
C GLU A 149 17.96 -3.43 13.98
N GLN A 150 18.21 -2.72 12.87
CA GLN A 150 19.36 -3.00 12.01
C GLN A 150 20.70 -2.67 12.68
N LEU A 151 20.76 -1.53 13.38
CA LEU A 151 22.01 -1.06 14.03
C LEU A 151 22.33 -1.83 15.30
N PHE A 152 21.30 -2.28 16.01
CA PHE A 152 21.39 -2.99 17.28
C PHE A 152 20.86 -4.42 17.12
N ALA A 153 21.44 -5.18 16.17
CA ALA A 153 21.03 -6.55 15.87
C ALA A 153 21.07 -7.47 17.12
N ASP A 154 21.95 -7.15 18.10
CA ASP A 154 22.01 -7.80 19.40
C ASP A 154 20.98 -7.22 20.40
N TRP A 155 20.31 -6.14 20.04
CA TRP A 155 19.29 -5.54 20.88
C TRP A 155 18.02 -6.39 20.76
N GLN A 156 17.77 -7.18 21.76
CA GLN A 156 16.63 -8.08 21.82
C GLN A 156 15.31 -7.30 21.99
N LEU A 157 15.06 -6.29 21.10
CA LEU A 157 13.82 -5.54 21.10
C LEU A 157 12.63 -6.48 20.99
N GLN A 158 12.74 -7.52 20.15
CA GLN A 158 11.74 -8.55 20.02
C GLN A 158 11.56 -9.33 21.34
N SER A 159 12.64 -9.72 22.02
CA SER A 159 12.54 -10.41 23.31
C SER A 159 12.00 -9.50 24.40
N TRP A 160 12.38 -8.21 24.41
CA TRP A 160 11.82 -7.23 25.34
C TRP A 160 10.33 -7.01 25.08
N LEU A 161 9.90 -6.81 23.82
CA LEU A 161 8.49 -6.66 23.46
C LEU A 161 7.69 -7.93 23.78
N THR A 162 8.27 -9.11 23.57
CA THR A 162 7.66 -10.38 23.96
C THR A 162 7.54 -10.48 25.49
N SER A 163 8.52 -9.99 26.25
CA SER A 163 8.49 -10.02 27.71
C SER A 163 7.40 -9.13 28.31
N ILE A 164 6.99 -8.06 27.64
CA ILE A 164 5.86 -7.21 28.04
C ILE A 164 4.53 -7.64 27.41
N GLY A 165 4.48 -8.86 26.84
CA GLY A 165 3.25 -9.43 26.24
C GLY A 165 2.90 -8.88 24.86
N LEU A 166 3.72 -8.03 24.27
CA LEU A 166 3.64 -7.58 22.89
C LEU A 166 4.55 -8.46 22.04
N GLY A 167 4.02 -9.58 21.55
CA GLY A 167 4.68 -10.38 20.52
C GLY A 167 4.74 -9.58 19.22
N LEU A 168 5.64 -8.62 19.13
CA LEU A 168 6.03 -8.03 17.86
C LEU A 168 6.86 -9.09 17.12
N GLU A 169 6.23 -9.83 16.23
CA GLU A 169 7.01 -10.33 15.11
C GLU A 169 7.32 -9.11 14.24
N LEU A 170 8.31 -8.34 14.67
CA LEU A 170 9.07 -7.50 13.77
C LEU A 170 9.73 -8.48 12.81
N HIS A 171 9.09 -8.71 11.68
CA HIS A 171 9.73 -9.36 10.56
C HIS A 171 10.75 -8.38 9.95
N ALA A 172 11.67 -7.92 10.76
CA ALA A 172 12.97 -7.52 10.28
C ALA A 172 13.66 -8.81 9.83
N HIS A 173 12.99 -9.58 8.97
CA HIS A 173 13.71 -10.47 8.13
C HIS A 173 14.64 -9.57 7.32
N VAL A 174 15.85 -9.40 7.85
CA VAL A 174 17.02 -9.12 7.05
C VAL A 174 17.06 -10.29 6.08
N SER A 175 16.12 -10.27 5.12
CA SER A 175 16.23 -11.16 4.00
C SER A 175 17.57 -10.80 3.38
N SER A 176 18.28 -11.76 2.82
CA SER A 176 19.49 -11.51 2.03
C SER A 176 19.31 -10.41 0.97
N ASN A 177 18.10 -9.90 0.81
CA ASN A 177 17.64 -8.99 -0.24
C ASN A 177 17.27 -7.58 0.22
N GLY A 178 17.09 -7.30 1.51
CA GLY A 178 16.71 -5.97 2.03
C GLY A 178 15.80 -6.02 3.26
N LEU A 179 15.51 -4.85 3.84
CA LEU A 179 14.64 -4.71 5.01
C LEU A 179 13.19 -4.58 4.61
N SER A 180 12.31 -5.27 5.31
CA SER A 180 10.87 -5.19 5.10
C SER A 180 10.17 -4.26 6.09
N SER A 181 10.84 -3.88 7.19
CA SER A 181 10.18 -3.16 8.28
C SER A 181 8.93 -3.92 8.76
N MET A 182 7.90 -3.19 9.16
CA MET A 182 6.61 -3.73 9.56
C MET A 182 5.69 -4.12 8.38
N PHE A 183 6.21 -4.20 7.15
CA PHE A 183 5.44 -4.49 5.94
C PHE A 183 5.55 -5.94 5.45
N GLU A 184 5.99 -6.88 6.27
CA GLU A 184 6.13 -8.30 5.95
C GLU A 184 7.03 -8.63 4.74
N ASN A 185 7.21 -7.67 3.81
CA ASN A 185 8.03 -7.80 2.60
C ASN A 185 8.71 -6.47 2.28
N GLN A 186 9.90 -6.54 1.68
CA GLN A 186 10.70 -5.38 1.29
C GLN A 186 10.05 -4.51 0.20
N ASN A 187 9.33 -5.11 -0.74
CA ASN A 187 8.73 -4.38 -1.86
C ASN A 187 7.64 -3.40 -1.41
N PRO A 188 6.63 -3.80 -0.59
CA PRO A 188 5.66 -2.85 -0.05
C PRO A 188 6.29 -1.73 0.76
N TYR A 189 7.31 -2.02 1.58
CA TYR A 189 8.01 -0.99 2.35
C TYR A 189 8.67 0.04 1.45
N GLY A 190 9.40 -0.41 0.42
CA GLY A 190 10.02 0.48 -0.56
C GLY A 190 9.02 1.33 -1.32
N ILE A 191 7.92 0.72 -1.82
CA ILE A 191 6.87 1.43 -2.57
C ILE A 191 6.11 2.42 -1.71
N VAL A 192 5.75 2.06 -0.47
CA VAL A 192 5.14 3.00 0.49
C VAL A 192 6.08 4.17 0.76
N SER A 193 7.39 3.91 0.90
CA SER A 193 8.39 4.97 1.09
C SER A 193 8.40 5.95 -0.09
N VAL A 194 8.26 5.49 -1.35
CA VAL A 194 8.13 6.39 -2.51
C VAL A 194 6.84 7.22 -2.42
N GLY A 195 5.71 6.61 -2.07
CA GLY A 195 4.44 7.33 -1.88
C GLY A 195 4.53 8.38 -0.77
N LEU A 196 5.19 8.05 0.34
CA LEU A 196 5.37 8.95 1.48
C LEU A 196 6.39 10.06 1.21
N LEU A 197 7.31 9.89 0.25
CA LEU A 197 8.14 10.99 -0.24
C LEU A 197 7.27 12.15 -0.79
N GLY A 198 6.25 11.84 -1.59
CA GLY A 198 5.32 12.86 -2.07
C GLY A 198 4.50 13.52 -0.96
N ILE A 199 4.05 12.74 0.04
CA ILE A 199 3.37 13.28 1.23
C ILE A 199 4.31 14.19 2.03
N SER A 200 5.57 13.84 2.16
CA SER A 200 6.58 14.64 2.85
C SER A 200 6.79 15.98 2.16
N LEU A 201 6.90 15.99 0.84
CA LEU A 201 7.00 17.21 0.05
C LEU A 201 5.73 18.06 0.11
N PHE A 202 4.54 17.43 0.12
CA PHE A 202 3.29 18.12 0.41
C PHE A 202 3.31 18.75 1.81
N GLY A 203 3.82 18.05 2.83
CA GLY A 203 4.01 18.57 4.19
C GLY A 203 4.90 19.82 4.22
N VAL A 204 6.01 19.81 3.48
CA VAL A 204 6.90 20.98 3.32
C VAL A 204 6.11 22.18 2.76
N LEU A 205 5.28 21.97 1.71
CA LEU A 205 4.43 23.03 1.14
C LEU A 205 3.37 23.53 2.12
N GLN A 206 2.92 22.68 3.05
CA GLN A 206 2.04 23.06 4.16
C GLN A 206 2.77 23.75 5.32
N ARG A 207 4.02 24.16 5.14
CA ARG A 207 4.89 24.80 6.15
C ARG A 207 5.18 23.89 7.36
N GLN A 208 5.17 22.58 7.18
CA GLN A 208 5.58 21.58 8.17
C GLN A 208 7.04 21.17 7.90
N TRP A 209 7.95 22.14 7.85
CA TRP A 209 9.31 21.96 7.37
C TRP A 209 10.05 20.78 8.03
N ILE A 210 10.04 20.73 9.35
CA ILE A 210 10.78 19.69 10.10
C ILE A 210 10.24 18.30 9.73
N LEU A 211 8.93 18.09 9.89
CA LEU A 211 8.32 16.79 9.60
C LEU A 211 8.43 16.42 8.12
N GLY A 212 8.23 17.38 7.22
CA GLY A 212 8.33 17.14 5.79
C GLY A 212 9.74 16.77 5.36
N ILE A 213 10.77 17.48 5.84
CA ILE A 213 12.17 17.14 5.51
C ILE A 213 12.57 15.81 6.15
N SER A 214 12.26 15.60 7.44
CA SER A 214 12.55 14.33 8.11
C SER A 214 11.83 13.16 7.46
N GLY A 215 10.56 13.33 7.06
CA GLY A 215 9.80 12.33 6.34
C GLY A 215 10.40 12.03 4.96
N ALA A 216 10.88 13.05 4.22
CA ALA A 216 11.55 12.86 2.95
C ALA A 216 12.86 12.07 3.10
N LEU A 217 13.67 12.40 4.11
CA LEU A 217 14.89 11.66 4.42
C LEU A 217 14.60 10.21 4.81
N ALA A 218 13.59 9.98 5.67
CA ALA A 218 13.16 8.64 6.05
C ALA A 218 12.62 7.86 4.85
N SER A 219 11.92 8.51 3.91
CA SER A 219 11.42 7.90 2.68
C SER A 219 12.57 7.46 1.76
N VAL A 220 13.55 8.33 1.52
CA VAL A 220 14.75 7.98 0.74
C VAL A 220 15.49 6.82 1.41
N TRP A 221 15.67 6.89 2.72
CA TRP A 221 16.32 5.83 3.48
C TRP A 221 15.55 4.50 3.41
N GLY A 222 14.22 4.55 3.52
CA GLY A 222 13.36 3.37 3.37
C GLY A 222 13.47 2.73 1.98
N ILE A 223 13.56 3.52 0.92
CA ILE A 223 13.78 3.01 -0.45
C ILE A 223 15.13 2.29 -0.53
N VAL A 224 16.20 2.90 0.01
CA VAL A 224 17.56 2.32 0.04
C VAL A 224 17.57 1.01 0.82
N LEU A 225 17.04 1.01 2.05
CA LEU A 225 17.06 -0.15 2.94
C LEU A 225 16.20 -1.30 2.42
N SER A 226 15.09 -0.99 1.74
CA SER A 226 14.24 -2.03 1.16
C SER A 226 14.98 -2.89 0.14
N GLY A 227 15.96 -2.32 -0.58
CA GLY A 227 16.64 -3.01 -1.68
C GLY A 227 15.68 -3.44 -2.81
N SER A 228 14.49 -2.85 -2.87
CA SER A 228 13.44 -3.20 -3.82
C SER A 228 13.68 -2.56 -5.18
N ARG A 229 13.91 -3.38 -6.22
CA ARG A 229 14.00 -2.92 -7.61
C ARG A 229 12.70 -2.24 -8.07
N ASN A 230 11.56 -2.75 -7.62
CA ASN A 230 10.25 -2.19 -7.93
C ASN A 230 10.11 -0.78 -7.33
N ALA A 231 10.58 -0.55 -6.10
CA ALA A 231 10.56 0.78 -5.49
C ALA A 231 11.43 1.78 -6.26
N VAL A 232 12.61 1.35 -6.74
CA VAL A 232 13.47 2.20 -7.57
C VAL A 232 12.81 2.52 -8.91
N LEU A 233 12.20 1.53 -9.59
CA LEU A 233 11.48 1.75 -10.83
C LEU A 233 10.30 2.72 -10.64
N VAL A 234 9.52 2.52 -9.59
CA VAL A 234 8.39 3.41 -9.24
C VAL A 234 8.88 4.81 -8.90
N LEU A 235 10.02 4.95 -8.23
CA LEU A 235 10.66 6.25 -7.95
C LEU A 235 11.05 6.98 -9.24
N ILE A 236 11.61 6.25 -10.20
CA ILE A 236 11.97 6.83 -11.52
C ILE A 236 10.71 7.32 -12.24
N ILE A 237 9.65 6.50 -12.28
CA ILE A 237 8.38 6.89 -12.90
C ILE A 237 7.76 8.09 -12.18
N TYR A 238 7.78 8.10 -10.84
CA TYR A 238 7.35 9.25 -10.03
C TYR A 238 8.12 10.52 -10.42
N ALA A 239 9.44 10.42 -10.52
CA ALA A 239 10.29 11.53 -10.90
C ALA A 239 9.97 12.06 -12.31
N LEU A 240 9.87 11.17 -13.29
CA LEU A 240 9.52 11.53 -14.67
C LEU A 240 8.13 12.17 -14.76
N PHE A 241 7.15 11.63 -14.02
CA PHE A 241 5.82 12.23 -13.94
C PHE A 241 5.86 13.64 -13.36
N MET A 242 6.57 13.82 -12.25
CA MET A 242 6.73 15.14 -11.62
C MET A 242 7.47 16.13 -12.52
N LEU A 243 8.49 15.65 -13.24
CA LEU A 243 9.20 16.41 -14.28
C LEU A 243 8.24 16.89 -15.36
N PHE A 244 7.52 15.97 -15.98
CA PHE A 244 6.62 16.26 -17.09
C PHE A 244 5.55 17.29 -16.70
N VAL A 245 4.92 17.11 -15.52
CA VAL A 245 3.90 18.04 -15.06
C VAL A 245 4.48 19.40 -14.70
N GLN A 246 5.69 19.44 -14.14
CA GLN A 246 6.36 20.70 -13.82
C GLN A 246 6.80 21.45 -15.07
N PHE A 247 7.31 20.75 -16.09
CA PHE A 247 7.61 21.39 -17.40
C PHE A 247 6.37 22.01 -18.02
N GLY A 248 5.23 21.29 -18.03
CA GLY A 248 3.96 21.84 -18.52
C GLY A 248 3.49 23.09 -17.77
N ARG A 249 3.77 23.16 -16.45
CA ARG A 249 3.44 24.32 -15.61
C ARG A 249 4.49 25.42 -15.64
N ALA A 250 5.79 25.10 -15.81
CA ALA A 250 6.87 26.07 -15.85
C ALA A 250 6.85 26.94 -17.12
N ALA A 251 6.27 26.45 -18.20
CA ALA A 251 5.97 27.26 -19.38
C ALA A 251 5.04 28.46 -19.05
N SER A 252 4.38 28.45 -17.89
CA SER A 252 3.43 29.45 -17.45
C SER A 252 3.78 30.22 -16.16
N ARG A 253 4.76 29.80 -15.33
CA ARG A 253 5.03 30.44 -13.99
C ARG A 253 6.46 30.23 -13.46
N SER A 254 6.96 31.27 -12.85
CA SER A 254 8.06 31.70 -11.96
C SER A 254 9.24 30.74 -11.58
N LYS A 255 10.42 31.42 -11.36
CA LYS A 255 11.73 30.89 -10.91
C LYS A 255 11.70 29.97 -9.64
N HIS A 256 10.62 29.98 -8.85
CA HIS A 256 10.50 29.19 -7.61
C HIS A 256 10.36 27.69 -7.89
N TYR A 257 9.67 27.32 -8.97
CA TYR A 257 9.46 25.91 -9.34
C TYR A 257 10.76 25.22 -9.75
N TRP A 258 11.70 25.94 -10.39
CA TRP A 258 13.01 25.37 -10.74
C TRP A 258 13.87 25.01 -9.54
N LYS A 259 13.77 25.72 -8.42
CA LYS A 259 14.51 25.41 -7.20
C LYS A 259 14.00 24.11 -6.56
N ILE A 260 12.67 23.95 -6.49
CA ILE A 260 12.02 22.72 -5.96
C ILE A 260 12.37 21.55 -6.88
N PHE A 261 12.29 21.75 -8.19
CA PHE A 261 12.66 20.76 -9.20
C PHE A 261 14.11 20.31 -9.05
N PHE A 262 15.05 21.25 -8.98
CA PHE A 262 16.46 20.93 -8.80
C PHE A 262 16.70 20.18 -7.48
N GLY A 263 16.08 20.59 -6.40
CA GLY A 263 16.15 19.91 -5.12
C GLY A 263 15.65 18.46 -5.18
N ILE A 264 14.54 18.21 -5.89
CA ILE A 264 14.00 16.86 -6.10
C ILE A 264 14.92 16.04 -6.98
N SER A 265 15.40 16.60 -8.09
CA SER A 265 16.33 15.89 -8.98
C SER A 265 17.62 15.51 -8.26
N VAL A 266 18.14 16.37 -7.40
CA VAL A 266 19.30 16.08 -6.55
C VAL A 266 18.99 14.98 -5.55
N LEU A 267 17.82 15.01 -4.90
CA LEU A 267 17.37 13.96 -3.97
C LEU A 267 17.19 12.61 -4.68
N LEU A 268 16.63 12.62 -5.90
CA LEU A 268 16.40 11.41 -6.69
C LEU A 268 17.70 10.81 -7.21
N ILE A 269 18.56 11.63 -7.81
CA ILE A 269 19.88 11.20 -8.29
C ILE A 269 20.73 10.78 -7.09
N GLY A 270 20.76 11.59 -6.04
CA GLY A 270 21.47 11.29 -4.81
C GLY A 270 20.95 10.00 -4.15
N GLY A 271 19.63 9.81 -4.07
CA GLY A 271 19.01 8.59 -3.56
C GLY A 271 19.38 7.36 -4.39
N THR A 272 19.39 7.46 -5.72
CA THR A 272 19.82 6.36 -6.60
C THR A 272 21.30 6.04 -6.41
N VAL A 273 22.16 7.06 -6.35
CA VAL A 273 23.60 6.88 -6.08
C VAL A 273 23.83 6.29 -4.70
N ILE A 274 23.15 6.81 -3.66
CA ILE A 274 23.22 6.29 -2.29
C ILE A 274 22.77 4.83 -2.27
N THR A 275 21.64 4.49 -2.91
CA THR A 275 21.17 3.09 -2.99
C THR A 275 22.21 2.19 -3.64
N SER A 276 22.85 2.65 -4.72
CA SER A 276 23.87 1.88 -5.43
C SER A 276 25.14 1.68 -4.59
N VAL A 277 25.54 2.69 -3.82
CA VAL A 277 26.75 2.64 -2.97
C VAL A 277 26.52 1.81 -1.70
N PHE A 278 25.38 2.01 -1.00
CA PHE A 278 25.09 1.34 0.28
C PHE A 278 24.46 -0.03 0.10
N ASN A 279 23.88 -0.33 -1.07
CA ASN A 279 23.36 -1.65 -1.39
C ASN A 279 23.87 -2.15 -2.75
N PRO A 280 25.16 -2.51 -2.85
CA PRO A 280 25.77 -2.95 -4.10
C PRO A 280 25.10 -4.19 -4.69
N ARG A 281 24.36 -4.99 -3.86
CA ARG A 281 23.58 -6.13 -4.34
C ARG A 281 22.43 -5.72 -5.27
N VAL A 282 21.79 -4.57 -5.03
CA VAL A 282 20.76 -4.04 -5.94
C VAL A 282 21.35 -3.73 -7.29
N LEU A 283 22.52 -3.08 -7.31
CA LEU A 283 23.24 -2.76 -8.54
C LEU A 283 23.67 -4.04 -9.29
N MET A 284 24.31 -4.98 -8.59
CA MET A 284 24.72 -6.26 -9.18
C MET A 284 23.54 -7.05 -9.75
N LYS A 285 22.43 -7.17 -9.01
CA LYS A 285 21.21 -7.83 -9.50
C LYS A 285 20.60 -7.09 -10.70
N SER A 286 20.63 -5.78 -10.70
CA SER A 286 20.13 -4.98 -11.82
C SER A 286 21.01 -5.15 -13.06
N GLN A 287 22.34 -5.19 -12.90
CA GLN A 287 23.28 -5.46 -13.98
C GLN A 287 23.10 -6.88 -14.53
N GLN A 288 23.05 -7.90 -13.67
CA GLN A 288 22.79 -9.28 -14.09
C GLN A 288 21.44 -9.42 -14.83
N THR A 289 20.41 -8.72 -14.33
CA THR A 289 19.11 -8.71 -15.01
C THR A 289 19.20 -8.03 -16.37
N TRP A 290 19.95 -6.92 -16.47
CA TRP A 290 20.16 -6.21 -17.74
C TRP A 290 20.94 -7.03 -18.75
N GLU A 291 22.04 -7.66 -18.32
CA GLU A 291 22.84 -8.57 -19.16
C GLU A 291 21.99 -9.73 -19.69
N LYS A 292 21.18 -10.35 -18.82
CA LYS A 292 20.25 -11.39 -19.24
C LYS A 292 19.18 -10.89 -20.21
N LEU A 293 18.61 -9.68 -19.98
CA LEU A 293 17.61 -9.08 -20.86
C LEU A 293 18.16 -8.78 -22.27
N GLN A 294 19.45 -8.47 -22.40
CA GLN A 294 20.08 -8.27 -23.70
C GLN A 294 20.21 -9.56 -24.52
N LEU A 295 20.15 -10.72 -23.87
CA LEU A 295 20.25 -12.03 -24.50
C LEU A 295 18.87 -12.65 -24.80
N VAL A 296 17.76 -11.95 -24.45
CA VAL A 296 16.40 -12.43 -24.66
C VAL A 296 16.00 -12.25 -26.11
N GLU A 297 15.75 -13.36 -26.79
CA GLU A 297 15.20 -13.40 -28.14
C GLU A 297 13.68 -13.74 -28.11
N GLU A 298 13.25 -14.50 -27.10
CA GLU A 298 11.85 -14.93 -26.93
C GLU A 298 11.31 -14.59 -25.56
N PHE A 299 10.00 -14.36 -25.45
CA PHE A 299 9.32 -14.01 -24.19
C PHE A 299 9.48 -15.11 -23.10
N THR A 300 9.57 -16.37 -23.51
CA THR A 300 9.80 -17.52 -22.61
C THR A 300 11.10 -17.45 -21.84
N GLN A 301 12.14 -16.83 -22.41
CA GLN A 301 13.42 -16.63 -21.74
C GLN A 301 13.34 -15.58 -20.62
N LEU A 302 12.35 -14.68 -20.64
CA LEU A 302 12.10 -13.74 -19.54
C LEU A 302 11.70 -14.45 -18.24
N GLU A 303 11.07 -15.62 -18.34
CA GLU A 303 10.65 -16.42 -17.19
C GLU A 303 11.85 -16.96 -16.39
N GLU A 304 12.95 -17.24 -17.06
CA GLU A 304 14.20 -17.66 -16.41
C GLU A 304 14.89 -16.50 -15.67
N ILE A 305 14.61 -15.26 -16.09
CA ILE A 305 15.15 -14.05 -15.48
C ILE A 305 14.38 -13.68 -14.22
N ASP A 306 13.04 -13.67 -14.30
CA ASP A 306 12.16 -13.37 -13.17
C ASP A 306 10.90 -14.25 -13.23
N PRO A 307 10.65 -15.11 -12.22
CA PRO A 307 9.47 -15.99 -12.16
C PRO A 307 8.12 -15.27 -12.33
N ARG A 308 8.08 -13.95 -12.13
CA ARG A 308 6.85 -13.17 -12.31
C ARG A 308 6.36 -13.16 -13.74
N PHE A 309 7.27 -13.23 -14.73
CA PHE A 309 6.86 -13.32 -16.14
C PHE A 309 6.09 -14.61 -16.42
N ALA A 310 6.50 -15.73 -15.80
CA ALA A 310 5.74 -16.98 -15.87
C ALA A 310 4.33 -16.80 -15.29
N LEU A 311 4.22 -16.15 -14.11
CA LEU A 311 2.92 -15.89 -13.48
C LEU A 311 2.04 -14.94 -14.31
N TYR A 312 2.63 -13.93 -14.97
CA TYR A 312 1.90 -13.05 -15.89
C TYR A 312 1.36 -13.82 -17.09
N ARG A 313 2.22 -14.66 -17.73
CA ARG A 313 1.79 -15.49 -18.84
C ARG A 313 0.66 -16.43 -18.43
N MET A 314 0.83 -17.16 -17.32
CA MET A 314 -0.19 -18.07 -16.83
C MET A 314 -1.52 -17.38 -16.51
N ALA A 315 -1.47 -16.17 -15.90
CA ALA A 315 -2.65 -15.38 -15.65
C ALA A 315 -3.36 -14.97 -16.94
N ILE A 316 -2.60 -14.59 -17.97
CA ILE A 316 -3.14 -14.18 -19.28
C ILE A 316 -3.70 -15.40 -20.01
N GLU A 317 -2.95 -16.49 -20.08
CA GLU A 317 -3.40 -17.73 -20.73
C GLU A 317 -4.67 -18.26 -20.09
N TYR A 318 -4.69 -18.37 -18.75
CA TYR A 318 -5.87 -18.80 -18.02
C TYR A 318 -7.07 -17.89 -18.28
N GLY A 319 -6.90 -16.57 -18.14
CA GLY A 319 -7.99 -15.61 -18.33
C GLY A 319 -8.54 -15.59 -19.76
N LEU A 320 -7.72 -15.92 -20.78
CA LEU A 320 -8.15 -16.04 -22.19
C LEU A 320 -8.82 -17.39 -22.50
N GLN A 321 -8.32 -18.48 -21.90
CA GLN A 321 -8.87 -19.83 -22.13
C GLN A 321 -10.18 -20.04 -21.35
N HIS A 322 -10.31 -19.40 -20.18
CA HIS A 322 -11.47 -19.49 -19.30
C HIS A 322 -12.12 -18.11 -19.08
N PRO A 323 -12.69 -17.48 -20.14
CA PRO A 323 -13.31 -16.16 -20.03
C PRO A 323 -14.51 -16.23 -19.08
N SER A 324 -14.33 -15.74 -17.86
CA SER A 324 -15.35 -15.73 -16.82
C SER A 324 -15.77 -14.32 -16.46
N LEU A 325 -17.06 -14.13 -16.23
CA LEU A 325 -17.57 -12.88 -15.65
C LEU A 325 -17.23 -12.77 -14.16
N PHE A 326 -17.20 -13.90 -13.43
CA PHE A 326 -17.04 -13.97 -11.98
C PHE A 326 -15.60 -14.23 -11.54
N GLY A 327 -14.75 -14.79 -12.43
CA GLY A 327 -13.42 -15.28 -12.08
C GLY A 327 -13.46 -16.58 -11.26
N VAL A 328 -12.31 -16.96 -10.70
CA VAL A 328 -12.13 -18.20 -9.91
C VAL A 328 -12.40 -18.01 -8.42
N GLY A 329 -12.61 -16.79 -7.99
CA GLY A 329 -12.79 -16.42 -6.58
C GLY A 329 -11.55 -15.75 -5.99
N VAL A 330 -11.79 -14.95 -4.97
CA VAL A 330 -10.76 -14.12 -4.33
C VAL A 330 -9.69 -14.99 -3.68
N LYS A 331 -8.42 -14.65 -3.97
CA LYS A 331 -7.21 -15.35 -3.48
C LYS A 331 -7.13 -16.83 -3.93
N SER A 332 -7.88 -17.22 -4.95
CA SER A 332 -7.89 -18.58 -5.49
C SER A 332 -6.98 -18.76 -6.71
N PHE A 333 -6.30 -17.70 -7.17
CA PHE A 333 -5.37 -17.75 -8.29
C PHE A 333 -4.34 -18.87 -8.15
N GLY A 334 -3.66 -18.96 -6.99
CA GLY A 334 -2.61 -19.94 -6.77
C GLY A 334 -3.09 -21.38 -6.90
N TYR A 335 -4.27 -21.69 -6.40
CA TYR A 335 -4.85 -23.04 -6.51
C TYR A 335 -5.19 -23.38 -7.96
N THR A 336 -5.94 -22.50 -8.62
CA THR A 336 -6.42 -22.75 -9.98
C THR A 336 -5.27 -22.85 -10.99
N VAL A 337 -4.30 -21.93 -10.91
CA VAL A 337 -3.20 -21.89 -11.86
C VAL A 337 -2.18 -23.00 -11.57
N SER A 338 -2.05 -23.47 -10.30
CA SER A 338 -1.17 -24.59 -9.98
C SER A 338 -1.62 -25.92 -10.58
N GLU A 339 -2.94 -26.11 -10.75
CA GLU A 339 -3.48 -27.32 -11.38
C GLU A 339 -3.19 -27.36 -12.88
N GLU A 340 -3.14 -26.20 -13.54
CA GLU A 340 -2.91 -26.06 -14.98
C GLU A 340 -1.47 -25.69 -15.33
N ALA A 341 -0.59 -25.52 -14.31
CA ALA A 341 0.77 -25.09 -14.51
C ALA A 341 1.55 -26.01 -15.45
N SER A 342 2.07 -25.45 -16.52
CA SER A 342 2.94 -26.11 -17.49
C SER A 342 4.25 -25.33 -17.69
N GLY A 343 5.27 -26.00 -18.21
CA GLY A 343 6.56 -25.37 -18.49
C GLY A 343 7.59 -25.45 -17.35
N PRO A 344 8.74 -24.76 -17.49
CA PRO A 344 9.89 -24.91 -16.59
C PRO A 344 9.61 -24.61 -15.12
N MET A 345 8.65 -23.73 -14.85
CA MET A 345 8.29 -23.30 -13.49
C MET A 345 7.13 -24.10 -12.88
N ALA A 346 6.54 -25.05 -13.61
CA ALA A 346 5.37 -25.82 -13.17
C ALA A 346 5.58 -26.47 -11.80
N SER A 347 6.71 -27.14 -11.58
CA SER A 347 7.03 -27.80 -10.31
C SER A 347 7.14 -26.83 -9.12
N VAL A 348 7.67 -25.64 -9.35
CA VAL A 348 7.80 -24.60 -8.33
C VAL A 348 6.42 -24.06 -7.95
N ILE A 349 5.57 -23.84 -8.94
CA ILE A 349 4.22 -23.29 -8.77
C ILE A 349 3.30 -24.33 -8.12
N GLN A 350 3.34 -25.58 -8.56
CA GLN A 350 2.56 -26.68 -7.99
C GLN A 350 2.86 -26.92 -6.51
N ASN A 351 4.11 -26.67 -6.07
CA ASN A 351 4.50 -26.82 -4.67
C ASN A 351 4.13 -25.62 -3.78
N ALA A 352 3.76 -24.47 -4.36
CA ALA A 352 3.51 -23.25 -3.63
C ALA A 352 2.03 -22.93 -3.35
N ASN A 353 1.12 -23.69 -3.92
CA ASN A 353 -0.36 -23.72 -3.79
C ASN A 353 -1.05 -22.42 -3.32
N GLU A 354 -1.13 -22.19 -2.02
CA GLU A 354 -1.96 -21.10 -1.43
C GLU A 354 -1.36 -19.71 -1.52
N THR A 355 -0.05 -19.58 -1.70
CA THR A 355 0.66 -18.30 -1.50
C THR A 355 0.79 -17.46 -2.77
N TRP A 356 0.68 -18.12 -3.93
CA TRP A 356 0.91 -17.45 -5.21
C TRP A 356 -0.24 -16.57 -5.66
N ASN A 357 0.13 -15.50 -6.33
CA ASN A 357 -0.76 -14.58 -7.05
C ASN A 357 -0.03 -14.15 -8.32
N ALA A 358 -0.71 -13.44 -9.22
CA ALA A 358 -0.10 -13.01 -10.47
C ALA A 358 0.99 -11.94 -10.31
N HIS A 359 1.34 -11.53 -9.10
CA HIS A 359 2.25 -10.39 -8.83
C HIS A 359 1.93 -9.12 -9.63
N ASN A 360 0.67 -8.98 -10.05
CA ASN A 360 0.12 -7.84 -10.77
C ASN A 360 -1.35 -7.72 -10.37
N ALA A 361 -1.73 -6.59 -9.78
CA ALA A 361 -3.08 -6.40 -9.24
C ALA A 361 -4.16 -6.51 -10.32
N LEU A 362 -3.92 -6.00 -11.53
CA LEU A 362 -4.91 -6.05 -12.60
C LEU A 362 -5.13 -7.48 -13.11
N LEU A 363 -4.06 -8.24 -13.32
CA LEU A 363 -4.14 -9.63 -13.73
C LEU A 363 -4.78 -10.49 -12.64
N THR A 364 -4.41 -10.26 -11.37
CA THR A 364 -5.03 -10.97 -10.24
C THR A 364 -6.53 -10.68 -10.16
N ILE A 365 -6.94 -9.40 -10.24
CA ILE A 365 -8.35 -9.03 -10.23
C ILE A 365 -9.09 -9.66 -11.42
N TRP A 366 -8.49 -9.66 -12.61
CA TRP A 366 -9.10 -10.27 -13.79
C TRP A 366 -9.32 -11.77 -13.60
N VAL A 367 -8.34 -12.53 -13.17
CA VAL A 367 -8.50 -13.97 -12.97
C VAL A 367 -9.42 -14.28 -11.78
N GLU A 368 -9.24 -13.60 -10.65
CA GLU A 368 -9.98 -13.89 -9.41
C GLU A 368 -11.42 -13.37 -9.41
N MET A 369 -11.68 -12.24 -10.06
CA MET A 369 -12.99 -11.56 -10.07
C MET A 369 -13.61 -11.40 -11.45
N GLY A 370 -12.97 -11.95 -12.48
CA GLY A 370 -13.42 -11.92 -13.86
C GLY A 370 -13.41 -10.52 -14.51
N TRP A 371 -13.98 -10.44 -15.69
CA TRP A 371 -14.06 -9.19 -16.44
C TRP A 371 -14.86 -8.11 -15.73
N VAL A 372 -15.95 -8.48 -15.04
CA VAL A 372 -16.77 -7.51 -14.31
C VAL A 372 -15.97 -6.90 -13.15
N GLY A 373 -15.22 -7.73 -12.40
CA GLY A 373 -14.34 -7.25 -11.34
C GLY A 373 -13.28 -6.28 -11.86
N LEU A 374 -12.63 -6.61 -12.98
CA LEU A 374 -11.64 -5.75 -13.62
C LEU A 374 -12.24 -4.41 -14.05
N PHE A 375 -13.39 -4.41 -14.74
CA PHE A 375 -14.03 -3.18 -15.18
C PHE A 375 -14.52 -2.31 -14.02
N LEU A 376 -15.02 -2.90 -12.95
CA LEU A 376 -15.42 -2.17 -11.75
C LEU A 376 -14.21 -1.54 -11.04
N ALA A 377 -13.07 -2.26 -10.95
CA ALA A 377 -11.84 -1.74 -10.36
C ALA A 377 -11.26 -0.58 -11.18
N LEU A 378 -11.18 -0.73 -12.50
CA LEU A 378 -10.73 0.33 -13.41
C LEU A 378 -11.70 1.53 -13.40
N GLY A 379 -13.00 1.29 -13.38
CA GLY A 379 -14.02 2.31 -13.25
C GLY A 379 -13.92 3.10 -11.94
N PHE A 380 -13.70 2.40 -10.82
CA PHE A 380 -13.44 3.03 -9.53
C PHE A 380 -12.21 3.94 -9.60
N LEU A 381 -11.05 3.43 -10.04
CA LEU A 381 -9.82 4.21 -10.13
C LEU A 381 -9.99 5.43 -11.05
N THR A 382 -10.56 5.23 -12.25
CA THR A 382 -10.78 6.30 -13.21
C THR A 382 -11.70 7.38 -12.66
N SER A 383 -12.83 6.98 -12.05
CA SER A 383 -13.78 7.91 -11.46
C SER A 383 -13.19 8.67 -10.26
N TRP A 384 -12.33 8.00 -9.46
CA TRP A 384 -11.62 8.62 -8.36
C TRP A 384 -10.64 9.68 -8.85
N PHE A 385 -9.75 9.35 -9.80
CA PHE A 385 -8.80 10.29 -10.39
C PHE A 385 -9.50 11.44 -11.11
N TRP A 386 -10.61 11.16 -11.82
CA TRP A 386 -11.42 12.21 -12.46
C TRP A 386 -11.97 13.19 -11.43
N LYS A 387 -12.51 12.70 -10.34
CA LYS A 387 -12.97 13.54 -9.23
C LYS A 387 -11.84 14.34 -8.61
N CYS A 388 -10.70 13.70 -8.38
CA CYS A 388 -9.56 14.29 -7.70
C CYS A 388 -8.54 14.98 -8.63
N ARG A 389 -8.86 15.18 -9.92
CA ARG A 389 -7.94 15.78 -10.90
C ARG A 389 -7.42 17.19 -10.57
N ARG A 390 -8.12 17.90 -9.69
CA ARG A 390 -7.74 19.24 -9.20
C ARG A 390 -7.08 19.21 -7.82
N ALA A 391 -6.86 18.03 -7.27
CA ALA A 391 -6.16 17.86 -6.00
C ALA A 391 -4.69 18.32 -6.11
N ASP A 392 -4.04 18.39 -4.97
CA ASP A 392 -2.61 18.70 -4.94
C ASP A 392 -1.80 17.66 -5.72
N LEU A 393 -0.86 18.14 -6.53
CA LEU A 393 -0.09 17.30 -7.44
C LEU A 393 0.74 16.25 -6.71
N TRP A 394 1.30 16.60 -5.54
CA TRP A 394 2.10 15.67 -4.76
C TRP A 394 1.28 14.49 -4.25
N LEU A 395 0.01 14.76 -3.87
CA LEU A 395 -0.92 13.73 -3.45
C LEU A 395 -1.35 12.85 -4.64
N ILE A 396 -1.62 13.46 -5.81
CA ILE A 396 -1.91 12.71 -7.04
C ILE A 396 -0.73 11.79 -7.39
N ALA A 397 0.48 12.32 -7.39
CA ALA A 397 1.68 11.54 -7.68
C ALA A 397 1.90 10.40 -6.69
N SER A 398 1.67 10.64 -5.39
CA SER A 398 1.75 9.60 -4.36
C SER A 398 0.74 8.47 -4.59
N VAL A 399 -0.51 8.81 -4.93
CA VAL A 399 -1.53 7.81 -5.25
C VAL A 399 -1.15 7.01 -6.49
N LEU A 400 -0.73 7.68 -7.58
CA LEU A 400 -0.28 7.02 -8.81
C LEU A 400 0.88 6.06 -8.54
N THR A 401 1.84 6.47 -7.71
CA THR A 401 2.98 5.65 -7.29
C THR A 401 2.52 4.35 -6.63
N LEU A 402 1.59 4.43 -5.69
CA LEU A 402 1.07 3.25 -4.99
C LEU A 402 0.27 2.35 -5.93
N CYS A 403 -0.51 2.92 -6.85
CA CYS A 403 -1.23 2.14 -7.87
C CYS A 403 -0.26 1.43 -8.83
N LEU A 404 0.80 2.11 -9.28
CA LEU A 404 1.85 1.50 -10.10
C LEU A 404 2.59 0.39 -9.36
N GLY A 405 2.86 0.60 -8.07
CA GLY A 405 3.44 -0.43 -7.21
C GLY A 405 2.59 -1.71 -7.18
N GLN A 406 1.27 -1.58 -7.13
CA GLN A 406 0.33 -2.70 -7.18
C GLN A 406 0.28 -3.39 -8.56
N ILE A 407 0.56 -2.66 -9.65
CA ILE A 407 0.67 -3.24 -10.99
C ILE A 407 1.99 -4.01 -11.15
N LEU A 408 3.08 -3.52 -10.55
CA LEU A 408 4.40 -4.17 -10.60
C LEU A 408 4.54 -5.32 -9.59
N ASP A 409 3.70 -5.31 -8.55
CA ASP A 409 3.63 -6.35 -7.53
C ASP A 409 2.27 -6.26 -6.82
N TYR A 410 1.82 -7.33 -6.14
CA TYR A 410 0.47 -7.43 -5.60
C TYR A 410 0.49 -7.43 -4.07
N PHE A 411 0.01 -6.34 -3.43
CA PHE A 411 0.04 -6.13 -1.98
C PHE A 411 -1.33 -5.90 -1.35
N ILE A 412 -2.43 -6.09 -2.10
CA ILE A 412 -3.80 -5.85 -1.59
C ILE A 412 -4.10 -6.68 -0.32
N TRP A 413 -3.40 -7.79 -0.12
CA TRP A 413 -3.54 -8.63 1.07
C TRP A 413 -2.90 -8.04 2.33
N GLN A 414 -1.98 -7.06 2.21
CA GLN A 414 -1.28 -6.46 3.35
C GLN A 414 -2.08 -5.30 3.93
N ILE A 415 -2.63 -5.48 5.14
CA ILE A 415 -3.48 -4.48 5.79
C ILE A 415 -2.75 -3.15 6.02
N THR A 416 -1.47 -3.19 6.42
CA THR A 416 -0.67 -1.99 6.66
C THR A 416 -0.48 -1.18 5.37
N PHE A 417 -0.11 -1.85 4.26
CA PHE A 417 0.03 -1.22 2.96
C PHE A 417 -1.30 -0.57 2.52
N MET A 418 -2.39 -1.32 2.58
CA MET A 418 -3.72 -0.85 2.20
C MET A 418 -4.22 0.30 3.07
N THR A 419 -3.87 0.30 4.36
CA THR A 419 -4.22 1.41 5.27
C THR A 419 -3.50 2.70 4.86
N VAL A 420 -2.19 2.64 4.59
CA VAL A 420 -1.42 3.80 4.14
C VAL A 420 -1.90 4.27 2.77
N GLN A 421 -2.10 3.34 1.83
CA GLN A 421 -2.64 3.65 0.51
C GLN A 421 -4.01 4.33 0.61
N SER A 422 -4.92 3.78 1.40
CA SER A 422 -6.26 4.33 1.64
C SER A 422 -6.19 5.75 2.19
N LEU A 423 -5.31 5.99 3.17
CA LEU A 423 -5.13 7.32 3.74
C LEU A 423 -4.64 8.34 2.71
N ILE A 424 -3.69 7.96 1.85
CA ILE A 424 -3.17 8.85 0.81
C ILE A 424 -4.26 9.16 -0.24
N PHE A 425 -5.07 8.17 -0.63
CA PHE A 425 -6.25 8.39 -1.48
C PHE A 425 -7.23 9.40 -0.87
N VAL A 426 -7.48 9.27 0.42
CA VAL A 426 -8.41 10.15 1.15
C VAL A 426 -7.84 11.56 1.33
N LEU A 427 -6.55 11.69 1.63
CA LEU A 427 -5.86 13.00 1.66
C LEU A 427 -5.95 13.71 0.31
N MET A 428 -5.80 12.98 -0.80
CA MET A 428 -5.98 13.53 -2.14
C MET A 428 -7.41 14.06 -2.35
N ALA A 429 -8.43 13.33 -1.95
CA ALA A 429 -9.82 13.77 -2.05
C ALA A 429 -10.10 14.99 -1.14
N ALA A 430 -9.58 15.02 0.08
CA ALA A 430 -9.74 16.12 1.02
C ALA A 430 -9.05 17.41 0.54
N SER A 431 -7.99 17.30 -0.25
CA SER A 431 -7.25 18.45 -0.78
C SER A 431 -8.02 19.24 -1.85
N LEU A 432 -9.08 18.70 -2.42
CA LEU A 432 -9.91 19.38 -3.44
C LEU A 432 -10.48 20.72 -2.94
N ASN A 433 -10.90 20.77 -1.69
CA ASN A 433 -11.51 21.95 -1.10
C ASN A 433 -10.47 22.93 -0.52
N TYR A 434 -9.19 22.53 -0.49
CA TYR A 434 -8.12 23.35 0.10
C TYR A 434 -7.65 24.46 -0.84
N GLY A 435 -7.72 24.24 -2.15
CA GLY A 435 -7.33 25.22 -3.18
C GLY A 435 -8.30 26.41 -3.29
N SER A 436 -9.60 26.16 -3.15
CA SER A 436 -10.64 27.21 -3.29
C SER A 436 -10.64 28.23 -2.16
N ILE A 437 -10.09 27.92 -0.99
CA ILE A 437 -10.01 28.81 0.17
C ILE A 437 -8.82 29.80 0.08
N LYS A 438 -7.78 29.45 -0.71
CA LYS A 438 -6.62 30.34 -0.91
C LYS A 438 -6.85 31.42 -1.96
N GLU A 439 -7.89 31.30 -2.76
CA GLU A 439 -8.25 32.28 -3.80
C GLU A 439 -9.30 33.30 -3.32
N GLN A 440 -9.86 33.12 -2.13
CA GLN A 440 -10.69 34.06 -1.42
C GLN A 440 -9.87 34.80 -0.32
#